data_803ef636a5a7781ce59cf2002cff0d84
#
_entry.id   803ef636a5a7781ce59cf2002cff0d84
#
_cell.length_a   1.000
_cell.length_b   1.000
_cell.length_c   1.000
_cell.angle_alpha   90.00
_cell.angle_beta   90.00
_cell.angle_gamma   90.00
#
_symmetry.space_group_name_H-M   'P 1'
#
loop_
_entity.id
_entity.type
_entity.pdbx_description
1 polymer ?
#
loop_
_entity_poly.entity_id
_entity_poly.type
_entity_poly.pdbx_seq_one_letter_code
_entity_poly.pdbx_strand_id
1 'polypeptide(L)'
;MNNTYDIQSTNCGPLGIADKILIEVGGFNLLSDKCAVNYSLIDSGNRKTVARGVEILDGTDYQNWGQDNTYVKNWLLNKLGITAA
;
A
#
# COMPACT_ATOMS: atom_id res chain seq x y z
N MET A 1 -2.23 -2.44 -11.48
CA MET A 1 -1.77 -1.10 -11.08
C MET A 1 -0.61 -1.24 -10.12
N ASN A 2 0.54 -0.70 -10.48
CA ASN A 2 1.75 -0.75 -9.67
C ASN A 2 2.27 0.67 -9.51
N ASN A 3 2.27 1.19 -8.29
CA ASN A 3 2.72 2.54 -8.02
C ASN A 3 3.61 2.56 -6.79
N THR A 4 4.70 3.33 -6.89
CA THR A 4 5.62 3.54 -5.78
C THR A 4 5.47 4.98 -5.29
N TYR A 5 5.33 5.15 -4.00
CA TYR A 5 5.13 6.46 -3.39
C TYR A 5 6.17 6.70 -2.32
N ASP A 6 6.53 7.97 -2.14
CA ASP A 6 7.39 8.38 -1.04
C ASP A 6 6.57 8.45 0.25
N ILE A 7 7.14 7.94 1.32
CA ILE A 7 6.56 8.02 2.66
C ILE A 7 7.59 8.60 3.62
N GLN A 8 7.13 9.10 4.76
CA GLN A 8 8.04 9.48 5.82
C GLN A 8 8.73 8.22 6.34
N SER A 9 9.99 8.36 6.71
CA SER A 9 10.78 7.23 7.20
C SER A 9 10.03 6.48 8.29
N THR A 10 9.86 5.19 8.09
CA THR A 10 9.07 4.33 8.96
C THR A 10 9.96 3.19 9.46
N ASN A 11 10.04 3.05 10.78
CA ASN A 11 10.83 1.98 11.38
C ASN A 11 10.08 0.65 11.25
N CYS A 12 10.69 -0.29 10.53
CA CYS A 12 10.15 -1.65 10.33
C CYS A 12 10.82 -2.67 11.25
N GLY A 13 11.33 -2.22 12.38
CA GLY A 13 11.98 -3.11 13.36
C GLY A 13 13.35 -3.56 12.91
N PRO A 14 13.72 -4.83 13.17
CA PRO A 14 15.06 -5.31 12.84
C PRO A 14 15.36 -5.35 11.35
N LEU A 15 14.35 -5.25 10.49
CA LEU A 15 14.54 -5.29 9.04
C LEU A 15 15.01 -3.96 8.47
N GLY A 16 14.83 -2.85 9.20
CA GLY A 16 15.31 -1.54 8.78
C GLY A 16 14.24 -0.46 8.73
N ILE A 17 14.55 0.61 8.03
CA ILE A 17 13.67 1.78 7.91
C ILE A 17 13.23 1.91 6.45
N ALA A 18 11.92 1.99 6.23
CA ALA A 18 11.35 2.18 4.89
C ALA A 18 11.11 3.67 4.64
N ASP A 19 11.37 4.11 3.41
CA ASP A 19 11.08 5.47 2.96
C ASP A 19 10.21 5.49 1.69
N LYS A 20 9.85 4.34 1.18
CA LYS A 20 8.94 4.20 0.04
C LYS A 20 7.99 3.04 0.25
N ILE A 21 6.84 3.12 -0.40
CA ILE A 21 5.87 2.02 -0.43
C ILE A 21 5.50 1.73 -1.88
N LEU A 22 5.55 0.46 -2.25
CA LEU A 22 5.05 -0.02 -3.53
C LEU A 22 3.67 -0.60 -3.29
N ILE A 23 2.69 -0.14 -4.04
CA ILE A 23 1.30 -0.58 -3.93
C ILE A 23 0.89 -1.26 -5.24
N GLU A 24 0.41 -2.49 -5.13
CA GLU A 24 -0.07 -3.26 -6.26
C GLU A 24 -1.52 -3.66 -5.99
N VAL A 25 -2.45 -3.21 -6.83
CA VAL A 25 -3.84 -3.59 -6.74
C VAL A 25 -4.11 -4.68 -7.75
N GLY A 26 -4.60 -5.82 -7.28
CA GLY A 26 -4.87 -6.94 -8.15
C GLY A 26 -5.84 -7.91 -7.50
N GLY A 27 -6.12 -8.98 -8.22
CA GLY A 27 -6.97 -10.03 -7.69
C GLY A 27 -8.43 -9.66 -7.57
N PHE A 28 -8.87 -8.53 -8.14
CA PHE A 28 -10.28 -8.19 -8.10
C PHE A 28 -11.03 -8.90 -9.24
N ASN A 29 -12.29 -9.18 -8.97
CA ASN A 29 -13.19 -9.86 -9.90
C ASN A 29 -14.40 -8.94 -10.10
N LEU A 30 -14.90 -8.86 -11.34
CA LEU A 30 -16.07 -8.03 -11.65
C LEU A 30 -17.30 -8.41 -10.83
N LEU A 31 -17.38 -9.66 -10.37
CA LEU A 31 -18.48 -10.13 -9.54
C LEU A 31 -18.21 -9.99 -8.05
N SER A 32 -17.05 -9.45 -7.68
CA SER A 32 -16.64 -9.25 -6.30
C SER A 32 -16.72 -7.78 -5.94
N ASP A 33 -17.03 -7.49 -4.70
CA ASP A 33 -17.02 -6.13 -4.16
C ASP A 33 -15.77 -5.87 -3.33
N LYS A 34 -14.70 -6.61 -3.58
CA LYS A 34 -13.43 -6.47 -2.86
C LYS A 34 -12.26 -6.82 -3.75
N CYS A 35 -11.10 -6.27 -3.42
CA CYS A 35 -9.86 -6.62 -4.10
C CYS A 35 -8.71 -6.68 -3.10
N ALA A 36 -7.65 -7.39 -3.49
CA ALA A 36 -6.44 -7.46 -2.69
C ALA A 36 -5.52 -6.30 -3.05
N VAL A 37 -5.04 -5.58 -2.03
CA VAL A 37 -4.07 -4.52 -2.17
C VAL A 37 -2.77 -5.02 -1.55
N ASN A 38 -1.81 -5.38 -2.40
CA ASN A 38 -0.50 -5.84 -1.95
C ASN A 38 0.40 -4.63 -1.76
N TYR A 39 1.23 -4.66 -0.73
CA TYR A 39 2.18 -3.58 -0.51
C TYR A 39 3.53 -4.11 -0.10
N SER A 40 4.56 -3.33 -0.44
CA SER A 40 5.94 -3.58 -0.03
C SER A 40 6.51 -2.29 0.51
N LEU A 41 7.09 -2.34 1.70
CA LEU A 41 7.81 -1.22 2.29
C LEU A 41 9.27 -1.35 1.91
N ILE A 42 9.83 -0.29 1.36
CA ILE A 42 11.13 -0.33 0.70
C ILE A 42 12.09 0.66 1.36
N ASP A 43 13.30 0.20 1.59
CA ASP A 43 14.44 1.05 1.93
C ASP A 43 15.18 1.37 0.63
N SER A 44 14.94 2.56 0.08
CA SER A 44 15.51 2.94 -1.20
C SER A 44 17.01 3.14 -1.11
N GLY A 45 17.53 3.53 0.06
CA GLY A 45 18.96 3.68 0.26
C GLY A 45 19.72 2.38 0.13
N ASN A 46 19.15 1.29 0.60
CA ASN A 46 19.75 -0.04 0.53
C ASN A 46 19.13 -0.91 -0.56
N ARG A 47 18.15 -0.38 -1.29
CA ARG A 47 17.48 -1.06 -2.40
C ARG A 47 16.90 -2.42 -1.99
N LYS A 48 16.26 -2.46 -0.84
CA LYS A 48 15.67 -3.72 -0.37
C LYS A 48 14.26 -3.51 0.16
N THR A 49 13.46 -4.58 0.09
CA THR A 49 12.14 -4.62 0.69
C THR A 49 12.32 -5.01 2.16
N VAL A 50 11.83 -4.15 3.06
CA VAL A 50 11.97 -4.39 4.50
C VAL A 50 10.72 -4.98 5.13
N ALA A 51 9.57 -4.87 4.45
CA ALA A 51 8.33 -5.49 4.90
C ALA A 51 7.37 -5.56 3.72
N ARG A 52 6.43 -6.50 3.77
CA ARG A 52 5.38 -6.61 2.77
C ARG A 52 4.15 -7.22 3.41
N GLY A 53 3.00 -6.98 2.80
CA GLY A 53 1.75 -7.52 3.29
C GLY A 53 0.63 -7.33 2.29
N VAL A 54 -0.57 -7.66 2.72
CA VAL A 54 -1.76 -7.50 1.91
C VAL A 54 -2.90 -6.98 2.78
N GLU A 55 -3.69 -6.06 2.22
CA GLU A 55 -4.91 -5.57 2.83
C GLU A 55 -6.06 -5.77 1.85
N ILE A 56 -7.26 -5.96 2.38
CA ILE A 56 -8.45 -6.17 1.56
C ILE A 56 -9.23 -4.86 1.50
N LEU A 57 -9.41 -4.36 0.29
CA LEU A 57 -10.24 -3.19 0.01
C LEU A 57 -11.65 -3.71 -0.32
N ASP A 58 -12.61 -3.45 0.56
CA ASP A 58 -13.96 -3.98 0.41
C ASP A 58 -15.02 -2.99 0.85
N GLY A 59 -16.28 -3.35 0.64
CA GLY A 59 -17.44 -2.59 1.08
C GLY A 59 -17.44 -1.16 0.54
N THR A 60 -17.67 -0.21 1.45
CA THR A 60 -17.72 1.21 1.09
C THR A 60 -16.40 1.70 0.50
N ASP A 61 -15.28 1.24 1.03
CA ASP A 61 -13.97 1.61 0.51
C ASP A 61 -13.77 1.16 -0.92
N TYR A 62 -14.21 -0.06 -1.24
CA TYR A 62 -14.15 -0.56 -2.61
C TYR A 62 -15.00 0.29 -3.54
N GLN A 63 -16.21 0.66 -3.13
CA GLN A 63 -17.10 1.48 -3.93
C GLN A 63 -16.56 2.90 -4.13
N ASN A 64 -15.95 3.47 -3.10
CA ASN A 64 -15.40 4.82 -3.17
C ASN A 64 -14.09 4.88 -3.96
N TRP A 65 -13.40 3.76 -4.08
CA TRP A 65 -12.13 3.71 -4.80
C TRP A 65 -12.28 4.14 -6.26
N GLY A 66 -13.26 3.59 -7.00
CA GLY A 66 -13.50 3.94 -8.40
C GLY A 66 -12.24 3.88 -9.26
N GLN A 67 -11.28 3.01 -8.92
CA GLN A 67 -9.97 2.88 -9.56
C GLN A 67 -9.09 4.13 -9.39
N ASP A 68 -9.32 4.91 -8.36
CA ASP A 68 -8.50 6.07 -8.03
C ASP A 68 -7.28 5.65 -7.21
N ASN A 69 -6.10 5.78 -7.80
CA ASN A 69 -4.85 5.38 -7.18
C ASN A 69 -4.56 6.18 -5.91
N THR A 70 -4.92 7.45 -5.89
CA THR A 70 -4.72 8.30 -4.71
C THR A 70 -5.58 7.84 -3.55
N TYR A 71 -6.81 7.41 -3.84
CA TYR A 71 -7.69 6.88 -2.79
C TYR A 71 -7.08 5.64 -2.14
N VAL A 72 -6.61 4.69 -2.95
CA VAL A 72 -5.99 3.46 -2.44
C VAL A 72 -4.75 3.77 -1.62
N LYS A 73 -3.91 4.69 -2.11
CA LYS A 73 -2.71 5.10 -1.37
C LYS A 73 -3.08 5.64 0.01
N ASN A 74 -4.00 6.60 0.07
CA ASN A 74 -4.36 7.24 1.32
C ASN A 74 -5.04 6.25 2.27
N TRP A 75 -5.91 5.40 1.74
CA TRP A 75 -6.58 4.37 2.51
C TRP A 75 -5.57 3.40 3.14
N LEU A 76 -4.62 2.93 2.33
CA LEU A 76 -3.63 1.96 2.80
C LEU A 76 -2.69 2.58 3.84
N LEU A 77 -2.19 3.79 3.59
CA LEU A 77 -1.30 4.46 4.54
C LEU A 77 -2.01 4.71 5.87
N ASN A 78 -3.28 5.07 5.83
CA ASN A 78 -4.07 5.26 7.04
C ASN A 78 -4.19 3.94 7.83
N LYS A 79 -4.46 2.84 7.13
CA LYS A 79 -4.56 1.52 7.77
C LYS A 79 -3.25 1.08 8.41
N LEU A 80 -2.13 1.40 7.78
CA LEU A 80 -0.81 1.01 8.27
C LEU A 80 -0.26 1.99 9.30
N GLY A 81 -0.90 3.15 9.49
CA GLY A 81 -0.40 4.18 10.39
C GLY A 81 0.85 4.87 9.86
N ILE A 82 1.00 4.95 8.54
CA ILE A 82 2.15 5.55 7.88
C ILE A 82 1.76 6.90 7.31
N THR A 83 2.67 7.86 7.37
CA THR A 83 2.44 9.22 6.87
C THR A 83 3.13 9.38 5.52
N ALA A 84 2.40 9.95 4.54
CA ALA A 84 2.98 10.29 3.25
C ALA A 84 4.05 11.35 3.40
N ALA A 85 5.07 11.24 2.58
CA ALA A 85 6.16 12.22 2.58
C ALA A 85 5.72 13.54 1.96
#